data_57e6f6b9929f54b0b2ff0df3c50888b7
#
_entry.id   57e6f6b9929f54b0b2ff0df3c50888b7
#
_cell.length_a   1.000
_cell.length_b   1.000
_cell.length_c   1.000
_cell.angle_alpha   90.00
_cell.angle_beta   90.00
_cell.angle_gamma   90.00
#
_symmetry.space_group_name_H-M   'P 1'
#
loop_
_entity.id
_entity.type
_entity.pdbx_description
1 polymer ?
#
loop_
_entity_poly.entity_id
_entity_poly.type
_entity_poly.pdbx_seq_one_letter_code
_entity_poly.pdbx_strand_id
1 'polypeptide(L)'
;MTEMQFNEIKERLADWRSERGLTYENQREEFLGNVFEKVSEYFRAKDDLERVEALCDIAVFFFNAFELKFGEISNIKRAGMIHLIDHFTSYFIEHNNKTVYNNSKDEDFEYLLIVEIEILVKNLGFDFYKCMLEKIKEIESRIGFYDERLKKFVDTICAFSKDEALSNVSKDFGFLGNSIIYKLTQEDKNFWFITCKEIETNLQIDYKVKKIYKADYKSYRL
;
A
#
# COMPACT_ATOMS: atom_id res chain seq x y z
N MET A 1 20.01 3.69 -2.00
CA MET A 1 19.60 2.52 -2.82
C MET A 1 20.44 2.46 -4.09
N THR A 2 20.85 1.29 -4.54
CA THR A 2 21.56 1.11 -5.82
C THR A 2 20.56 0.97 -6.97
N GLU A 3 21.03 1.15 -8.23
CA GLU A 3 20.20 0.95 -9.41
C GLU A 3 19.61 -0.47 -9.48
N MET A 4 20.41 -1.49 -9.14
CA MET A 4 19.94 -2.88 -9.08
C MET A 4 18.79 -3.06 -8.07
N GLN A 5 18.90 -2.47 -6.88
CA GLN A 5 17.86 -2.52 -5.85
C GLN A 5 16.59 -1.79 -6.29
N PHE A 6 16.74 -0.63 -6.94
CA PHE A 6 15.63 0.13 -7.50
C PHE A 6 14.88 -0.68 -8.57
N ASN A 7 15.61 -1.27 -9.49
CA ASN A 7 15.04 -2.07 -10.57
C ASN A 7 14.33 -3.32 -10.04
N GLU A 8 14.86 -3.99 -9.03
CA GLU A 8 14.20 -5.13 -8.37
C GLU A 8 12.84 -4.74 -7.78
N ILE A 9 12.77 -3.62 -7.05
CA ILE A 9 11.50 -3.10 -6.52
C ILE A 9 10.52 -2.81 -7.66
N LYS A 10 11.00 -2.09 -8.69
CA LYS A 10 10.19 -1.70 -9.85
C LYS A 10 9.62 -2.90 -10.59
N GLU A 11 10.44 -3.91 -10.88
CA GLU A 11 10.04 -5.13 -11.59
C GLU A 11 8.99 -5.91 -10.79
N ARG A 12 9.22 -6.16 -9.51
CA ARG A 12 8.25 -6.89 -8.67
C ARG A 12 6.90 -6.18 -8.58
N LEU A 13 6.90 -4.85 -8.46
CA LEU A 13 5.66 -4.07 -8.44
C LEU A 13 4.98 -4.03 -9.83
N ALA A 14 5.75 -4.07 -10.91
CA ALA A 14 5.21 -4.18 -12.26
C ALA A 14 4.55 -5.54 -12.50
N ASP A 15 5.18 -6.63 -12.06
CA ASP A 15 4.61 -7.98 -12.13
C ASP A 15 3.32 -8.05 -11.31
N TRP A 16 3.33 -7.54 -10.07
CA TRP A 16 2.16 -7.47 -9.21
C TRP A 16 0.98 -6.71 -9.85
N ARG A 17 1.25 -5.56 -10.52
CA ARG A 17 0.23 -4.82 -11.26
C ARG A 17 -0.32 -5.61 -12.43
N SER A 18 0.59 -6.19 -13.24
CA SER A 18 0.24 -6.97 -14.43
C SER A 18 -0.69 -8.15 -14.11
N GLU A 19 -0.38 -8.91 -13.06
CA GLU A 19 -1.20 -10.03 -12.60
C GLU A 19 -2.62 -9.62 -12.20
N ARG A 20 -2.83 -8.34 -11.84
CA ARG A 20 -4.11 -7.78 -11.37
C ARG A 20 -4.83 -6.93 -12.39
N GLY A 21 -4.30 -6.85 -13.62
CA GLY A 21 -4.88 -5.99 -14.66
C GLY A 21 -4.82 -4.49 -14.33
N LEU A 22 -3.89 -4.09 -13.44
CA LEU A 22 -3.72 -2.70 -13.05
C LEU A 22 -2.80 -1.97 -14.04
N THR A 23 -3.09 -0.71 -14.31
CA THR A 23 -2.31 0.17 -15.18
C THR A 23 -1.82 1.39 -14.42
N TYR A 24 -0.80 2.07 -14.94
CA TYR A 24 -0.38 3.36 -14.38
C TYR A 24 -1.52 4.39 -14.34
N GLU A 25 -2.46 4.34 -15.27
CA GLU A 25 -3.58 5.28 -15.35
C GLU A 25 -4.56 5.09 -14.20
N ASN A 26 -5.03 3.84 -13.98
CA ASN A 26 -5.96 3.60 -12.89
C ASN A 26 -5.31 3.79 -11.51
N GLN A 27 -4.01 3.54 -11.38
CA GLN A 27 -3.28 3.80 -10.14
C GLN A 27 -3.10 5.31 -9.87
N ARG A 28 -2.96 6.14 -10.93
CA ARG A 28 -2.91 7.61 -10.79
C ARG A 28 -4.24 8.23 -10.38
N GLU A 29 -5.37 7.65 -10.77
CA GLU A 29 -6.69 8.16 -10.37
C GLU A 29 -6.87 8.17 -8.85
N GLU A 30 -6.36 7.15 -8.15
CA GLU A 30 -6.46 7.02 -6.69
C GLU A 30 -5.22 7.55 -5.93
N PHE A 31 -4.18 7.95 -6.66
CA PHE A 31 -2.85 8.25 -6.09
C PHE A 31 -2.88 9.28 -4.96
N LEU A 32 -3.47 10.46 -5.18
CA LEU A 32 -3.49 11.52 -4.15
C LEU A 32 -4.27 11.11 -2.91
N GLY A 33 -5.43 10.46 -3.09
CA GLY A 33 -6.23 9.98 -1.96
C GLY A 33 -5.43 9.01 -1.09
N ASN A 34 -4.80 8.03 -1.73
CA ASN A 34 -3.99 7.02 -1.06
C ASN A 34 -2.76 7.62 -0.37
N VAL A 35 -2.04 8.53 -1.04
CA VAL A 35 -0.86 9.17 -0.44
C VAL A 35 -1.24 10.04 0.76
N PHE A 36 -2.32 10.86 0.69
CA PHE A 36 -2.75 11.67 1.81
C PHE A 36 -3.25 10.84 2.99
N GLU A 37 -3.86 9.70 2.76
CA GLU A 37 -4.20 8.74 3.81
C GLU A 37 -2.93 8.30 4.56
N LYS A 38 -1.88 7.88 3.85
CA LYS A 38 -0.61 7.46 4.46
C LYS A 38 0.17 8.61 5.10
N VAL A 39 0.08 9.82 4.56
CA VAL A 39 0.58 11.02 5.24
C VAL A 39 -0.11 11.20 6.60
N SER A 40 -1.44 11.04 6.64
CA SER A 40 -2.20 11.12 7.90
C SER A 40 -1.78 10.02 8.89
N GLU A 41 -1.59 8.79 8.42
CA GLU A 41 -1.09 7.68 9.23
C GLU A 41 0.31 7.97 9.78
N TYR A 42 1.23 8.47 8.96
CA TYR A 42 2.58 8.87 9.39
C TYR A 42 2.58 9.85 10.56
N PHE A 43 1.74 10.89 10.50
CA PHE A 43 1.64 11.88 11.57
C PHE A 43 0.91 11.38 12.82
N ARG A 44 0.08 10.35 12.70
CA ARG A 44 -0.63 9.73 13.82
C ARG A 44 0.09 8.50 14.38
N ALA A 45 1.17 8.09 13.75
CA ALA A 45 1.93 6.91 14.10
C ALA A 45 2.41 6.95 15.56
N LYS A 46 2.25 5.85 16.26
CA LYS A 46 2.62 5.69 17.68
C LYS A 46 4.11 5.43 17.85
N ASP A 47 4.73 4.85 16.83
CA ASP A 47 6.15 4.51 16.83
C ASP A 47 6.76 4.62 15.42
N ASP A 48 8.06 4.38 15.33
CA ASP A 48 8.80 4.47 14.08
C ASP A 48 8.50 3.33 13.11
N LEU A 49 7.99 2.19 13.59
CA LEU A 49 7.57 1.08 12.72
C LEU A 49 6.34 1.46 11.90
N GLU A 50 5.33 2.08 12.55
CA GLU A 50 4.15 2.61 11.86
C GLU A 50 4.53 3.73 10.87
N ARG A 51 5.53 4.58 11.21
CA ARG A 51 6.03 5.61 10.28
C ARG A 51 6.71 5.00 9.05
N VAL A 52 7.55 3.99 9.26
CA VAL A 52 8.21 3.26 8.16
C VAL A 52 7.18 2.58 7.28
N GLU A 53 6.15 1.95 7.85
CA GLU A 53 5.06 1.34 7.11
C GLU A 53 4.38 2.36 6.18
N ALA A 54 3.99 3.52 6.70
CA ALA A 54 3.36 4.58 5.92
C ALA A 54 4.27 5.11 4.80
N LEU A 55 5.58 5.27 5.05
CA LEU A 55 6.56 5.69 4.04
C LEU A 55 6.75 4.65 2.94
N CYS A 56 6.79 3.36 3.28
CA CYS A 56 6.86 2.28 2.29
C CYS A 56 5.58 2.22 1.43
N ASP A 57 4.39 2.43 2.03
CA ASP A 57 3.15 2.51 1.28
C ASP A 57 3.16 3.69 0.28
N ILE A 58 3.62 4.87 0.70
CA ILE A 58 3.77 6.02 -0.20
C ILE A 58 4.71 5.67 -1.37
N ALA A 59 5.85 5.04 -1.10
CA ALA A 59 6.77 4.60 -2.16
C ALA A 59 6.11 3.61 -3.13
N VAL A 60 5.35 2.63 -2.63
CA VAL A 60 4.59 1.67 -3.46
C VAL A 60 3.62 2.41 -4.37
N PHE A 61 2.92 3.43 -3.89
CA PHE A 61 2.01 4.22 -4.72
C PHE A 61 2.75 4.97 -5.84
N PHE A 62 3.94 5.52 -5.56
CA PHE A 62 4.78 6.15 -6.60
C PHE A 62 5.20 5.15 -7.68
N PHE A 63 5.74 4.00 -7.31
CA PHE A 63 6.14 2.96 -8.26
C PHE A 63 4.97 2.41 -9.08
N ASN A 64 3.76 2.42 -8.52
CA ASN A 64 2.58 1.92 -9.20
C ASN A 64 1.88 2.96 -10.09
N ALA A 65 1.96 4.25 -9.76
CA ALA A 65 1.30 5.31 -10.48
C ALA A 65 2.16 5.91 -11.61
N PHE A 66 3.50 5.82 -11.51
CA PHE A 66 4.42 6.47 -12.45
C PHE A 66 5.48 5.49 -12.98
N GLU A 67 5.91 5.72 -14.23
CA GLU A 67 7.00 4.97 -14.84
C GLU A 67 8.35 5.55 -14.39
N LEU A 68 8.71 5.26 -13.13
CA LEU A 68 9.92 5.79 -12.53
C LEU A 68 11.18 5.28 -13.23
N LYS A 69 12.18 6.15 -13.35
CA LYS A 69 13.53 5.81 -13.83
C LYS A 69 14.55 6.03 -12.71
N PHE A 70 15.55 5.18 -12.64
CA PHE A 70 16.68 5.43 -11.74
C PHE A 70 17.46 6.65 -12.22
N GLY A 71 17.80 7.54 -11.30
CA GLY A 71 18.57 8.74 -11.56
C GLY A 71 19.74 8.91 -10.59
N GLU A 72 20.70 9.74 -10.93
CA GLU A 72 21.79 10.12 -10.04
C GLU A 72 21.45 11.46 -9.38
N ILE A 73 21.02 11.42 -8.12
CA ILE A 73 20.77 12.65 -7.36
C ILE A 73 21.93 12.91 -6.41
N SER A 74 22.67 13.97 -6.67
CA SER A 74 23.71 14.48 -5.78
C SER A 74 23.15 15.60 -4.90
N ASN A 75 23.42 15.53 -3.58
CA ASN A 75 23.21 16.64 -2.63
C ASN A 75 21.82 16.91 -2.07
N ILE A 76 20.97 15.91 -1.83
CA ILE A 76 19.84 16.13 -0.91
C ILE A 76 20.39 16.26 0.51
N LYS A 77 20.41 17.49 1.02
CA LYS A 77 20.94 17.78 2.35
C LYS A 77 19.95 17.51 3.48
N ARG A 78 18.65 17.57 3.19
CA ARG A 78 17.58 17.37 4.17
C ARG A 78 16.34 16.86 3.46
N ALA A 79 15.76 15.78 3.98
CA ALA A 79 14.41 15.36 3.65
C ALA A 79 13.54 15.48 4.91
N GLY A 80 12.31 15.93 4.71
CA GLY A 80 11.31 16.03 5.77
C GLY A 80 9.94 15.72 5.18
N MET A 81 9.02 15.20 5.99
CA MET A 81 7.69 14.84 5.50
C MET A 81 6.96 16.02 4.84
N ILE A 82 7.14 17.25 5.34
CA ILE A 82 6.53 18.45 4.76
C ILE A 82 7.14 18.75 3.37
N HIS A 83 8.44 18.56 3.18
CA HIS A 83 9.09 18.72 1.87
C HIS A 83 8.59 17.68 0.88
N LEU A 84 8.49 16.43 1.32
CA LEU A 84 7.93 15.35 0.49
C LEU A 84 6.50 15.68 0.04
N ILE A 85 5.65 16.20 0.94
CA ILE A 85 4.26 16.62 0.61
C ILE A 85 4.26 17.75 -0.42
N ASP A 86 5.09 18.78 -0.23
CA ASP A 86 5.20 19.90 -1.15
C ASP A 86 5.64 19.42 -2.54
N HIS A 87 6.65 18.59 -2.60
CA HIS A 87 7.18 18.05 -3.84
C HIS A 87 6.16 17.21 -4.60
N PHE A 88 5.53 16.21 -3.96
CA PHE A 88 4.58 15.36 -4.69
C PHE A 88 3.30 16.11 -5.09
N THR A 89 2.84 17.09 -4.30
CA THR A 89 1.68 17.90 -4.69
C THR A 89 2.00 18.82 -5.86
N SER A 90 3.17 19.43 -5.86
CA SER A 90 3.65 20.25 -7.00
C SER A 90 3.77 19.41 -8.27
N TYR A 91 4.42 18.24 -8.17
CA TYR A 91 4.54 17.30 -9.29
C TYR A 91 3.18 16.90 -9.87
N PHE A 92 2.22 16.55 -9.00
CA PHE A 92 0.89 16.14 -9.43
C PHE A 92 0.12 17.28 -10.11
N ILE A 93 0.23 18.51 -9.59
CA ILE A 93 -0.40 19.70 -10.19
C ILE A 93 0.18 19.98 -11.58
N GLU A 94 1.49 19.91 -11.73
CA GLU A 94 2.16 20.13 -13.02
C GLU A 94 1.79 19.08 -14.06
N HIS A 95 1.71 17.80 -13.68
CA HIS A 95 1.35 16.71 -14.60
C HIS A 95 -0.11 16.72 -15.03
N ASN A 96 -1.03 17.18 -14.17
CA ASN A 96 -2.44 17.28 -14.52
C ASN A 96 -2.78 18.57 -15.27
N ASN A 97 -2.01 19.65 -15.08
CA ASN A 97 -2.17 20.90 -15.80
C ASN A 97 -1.34 20.89 -17.09
N LYS A 98 -1.80 20.18 -18.14
CA LYS A 98 -1.15 20.08 -19.48
C LYS A 98 -0.82 21.41 -20.15
N THR A 99 -1.02 22.54 -19.50
CA THR A 99 -0.94 23.88 -20.09
C THR A 99 0.23 24.76 -19.63
N VAL A 100 1.01 24.39 -18.61
CA VAL A 100 1.90 25.38 -17.99
C VAL A 100 3.41 25.16 -18.18
N TYR A 101 3.92 23.95 -18.33
CA TYR A 101 5.38 23.78 -18.47
C TYR A 101 5.82 22.70 -19.45
N ASN A 102 6.03 23.12 -20.70
CA ASN A 102 6.68 22.31 -21.75
C ASN A 102 8.22 22.27 -21.64
N ASN A 103 8.84 22.68 -20.54
CA ASN A 103 10.27 22.91 -20.47
C ASN A 103 11.04 22.25 -19.31
N SER A 104 10.41 21.56 -18.39
CA SER A 104 11.19 20.78 -17.40
C SER A 104 11.39 19.36 -17.91
N LYS A 105 12.61 19.10 -18.40
CA LYS A 105 13.14 17.74 -18.62
C LYS A 105 13.53 17.09 -17.27
N ASP A 106 12.63 17.16 -16.27
CA ASP A 106 12.95 16.64 -14.94
C ASP A 106 12.56 15.17 -14.84
N GLU A 107 13.16 14.31 -15.71
CA GLU A 107 13.15 12.87 -15.55
C GLU A 107 13.73 12.45 -14.17
N ASP A 108 14.52 13.33 -13.55
CA ASP A 108 15.12 13.12 -12.22
C ASP A 108 14.18 13.44 -11.05
N PHE A 109 13.09 14.19 -11.28
CA PHE A 109 12.21 14.64 -10.19
C PHE A 109 11.41 13.48 -9.57
N GLU A 110 10.94 12.54 -10.38
CA GLU A 110 10.22 11.36 -9.89
C GLU A 110 11.12 10.48 -9.01
N TYR A 111 12.38 10.32 -9.40
CA TYR A 111 13.36 9.61 -8.60
C TYR A 111 13.73 10.37 -7.32
N LEU A 112 13.72 11.69 -7.35
CA LEU A 112 13.94 12.54 -6.18
C LEU A 112 12.97 12.21 -5.04
N LEU A 113 11.69 11.99 -5.36
CA LEU A 113 10.66 11.65 -4.36
C LEU A 113 10.97 10.31 -3.66
N ILE A 114 11.44 9.32 -4.43
CA ILE A 114 11.86 8.03 -3.85
C ILE A 114 13.10 8.20 -2.96
N VAL A 115 14.06 9.03 -3.36
CA VAL A 115 15.25 9.31 -2.55
C VAL A 115 14.89 10.06 -1.26
N GLU A 116 13.93 10.97 -1.29
CA GLU A 116 13.44 11.64 -0.07
C GLU A 116 12.79 10.64 0.89
N ILE A 117 11.98 9.71 0.39
CA ILE A 117 11.40 8.65 1.22
C ILE A 117 12.51 7.76 1.80
N GLU A 118 13.50 7.36 1.00
CA GLU A 118 14.66 6.60 1.46
C GLU A 118 15.37 7.30 2.61
N ILE A 119 15.62 8.62 2.50
CA ILE A 119 16.26 9.42 3.55
C ILE A 119 15.39 9.46 4.81
N LEU A 120 14.07 9.63 4.66
CA LEU A 120 13.14 9.61 5.80
C LEU A 120 13.18 8.28 6.55
N VAL A 121 13.12 7.15 5.84
CA VAL A 121 13.22 5.81 6.43
C VAL A 121 14.57 5.60 7.12
N LYS A 122 15.66 6.03 6.48
CA LYS A 122 17.00 5.97 7.08
C LYS A 122 17.13 6.84 8.33
N ASN A 123 16.52 8.02 8.37
CA ASN A 123 16.51 8.89 9.55
C ASN A 123 15.71 8.28 10.72
N LEU A 124 14.75 7.40 10.44
CA LEU A 124 14.06 6.58 11.44
C LEU A 124 14.90 5.37 11.90
N GLY A 125 16.08 5.14 11.31
CA GLY A 125 17.00 4.06 11.64
C GLY A 125 16.72 2.74 10.94
N PHE A 126 16.17 2.75 9.70
CA PHE A 126 15.83 1.53 8.95
C PHE A 126 16.45 1.51 7.56
N ASP A 127 16.68 0.29 7.06
CA ASP A 127 17.12 0.01 5.68
C ASP A 127 15.92 0.05 4.73
N PHE A 128 15.82 1.12 3.93
CA PHE A 128 14.69 1.35 3.03
C PHE A 128 14.47 0.20 2.04
N TYR A 129 15.54 -0.28 1.38
CA TYR A 129 15.41 -1.34 0.39
C TYR A 129 14.83 -2.62 1.01
N LYS A 130 15.35 -3.04 2.18
CA LYS A 130 14.82 -4.22 2.87
C LYS A 130 13.39 -4.03 3.35
N CYS A 131 13.06 -2.83 3.83
CA CYS A 131 11.68 -2.49 4.19
C CYS A 131 10.75 -2.55 2.98
N MET A 132 11.18 -2.07 1.80
CA MET A 132 10.40 -2.18 0.57
C MET A 132 10.19 -3.63 0.14
N LEU A 133 11.21 -4.48 0.19
CA LEU A 133 11.05 -5.91 -0.10
C LEU A 133 10.06 -6.59 0.84
N GLU A 134 10.09 -6.20 2.11
CA GLU A 134 9.16 -6.71 3.11
C GLU A 134 7.71 -6.25 2.85
N LYS A 135 7.53 -4.98 2.47
CA LYS A 135 6.23 -4.44 2.07
C LYS A 135 5.70 -5.13 0.82
N ILE A 136 6.55 -5.38 -0.16
CA ILE A 136 6.16 -6.09 -1.38
C ILE A 136 5.65 -7.50 -1.07
N LYS A 137 6.30 -8.25 -0.17
CA LYS A 137 5.79 -9.56 0.29
C LYS A 137 4.38 -9.45 0.89
N GLU A 138 4.12 -8.39 1.65
CA GLU A 138 2.79 -8.16 2.22
C GLU A 138 1.75 -7.98 1.12
N ILE A 139 1.99 -7.07 0.17
CA ILE A 139 1.02 -6.80 -0.91
C ILE A 139 0.86 -7.97 -1.87
N GLU A 140 1.93 -8.73 -2.17
CA GLU A 140 1.88 -9.97 -2.96
C GLU A 140 1.05 -11.07 -2.28
N SER A 141 0.99 -11.07 -0.95
CA SER A 141 0.20 -12.07 -0.19
C SER A 141 -1.31 -11.85 -0.28
N ARG A 142 -1.75 -10.63 -0.62
CA ARG A 142 -3.16 -10.28 -0.82
C ARG A 142 -3.67 -10.91 -2.10
N ILE A 143 -4.92 -11.34 -2.11
CA ILE A 143 -5.61 -11.84 -3.29
C ILE A 143 -6.87 -11.02 -3.54
N GLY A 144 -7.19 -10.82 -4.79
CA GLY A 144 -8.34 -10.05 -5.21
C GLY A 144 -8.54 -10.19 -6.71
N PHE A 145 -9.37 -9.34 -7.26
CA PHE A 145 -9.64 -9.26 -8.68
C PHE A 145 -9.92 -7.81 -9.08
N TYR A 146 -9.69 -7.49 -10.33
CA TYR A 146 -10.10 -6.20 -10.88
C TYR A 146 -11.58 -6.21 -11.22
N ASP A 147 -12.36 -5.30 -10.60
CA ASP A 147 -13.79 -5.14 -10.90
C ASP A 147 -13.96 -4.07 -11.99
N GLU A 148 -14.35 -4.52 -13.19
CA GLU A 148 -14.54 -3.65 -14.36
C GLU A 148 -15.64 -2.58 -14.18
N ARG A 149 -16.62 -2.83 -13.31
CA ARG A 149 -17.70 -1.86 -13.05
C ARG A 149 -17.25 -0.78 -12.11
N LEU A 150 -16.47 -1.15 -11.08
CA LEU A 150 -15.91 -0.23 -10.12
C LEU A 150 -14.62 0.40 -10.60
N LYS A 151 -14.04 -0.12 -11.70
CA LYS A 151 -12.73 0.27 -12.26
C LYS A 151 -11.61 0.30 -11.21
N LYS A 152 -11.64 -0.67 -10.31
CA LYS A 152 -10.64 -0.81 -9.26
C LYS A 152 -10.38 -2.26 -8.88
N PHE A 153 -9.21 -2.48 -8.29
CA PHE A 153 -8.90 -3.77 -7.67
C PHE A 153 -9.69 -3.93 -6.38
N VAL A 154 -10.39 -5.06 -6.25
CA VAL A 154 -11.15 -5.41 -5.05
C VAL A 154 -10.48 -6.58 -4.38
N ASP A 155 -9.96 -6.36 -3.17
CA ASP A 155 -9.41 -7.44 -2.37
C ASP A 155 -10.53 -8.42 -1.97
N THR A 156 -10.23 -9.71 -2.01
CA THR A 156 -11.06 -10.70 -1.33
C THR A 156 -10.91 -10.50 0.18
N ILE A 157 -11.91 -10.93 0.95
CA ILE A 157 -11.82 -10.82 2.41
C ILE A 157 -10.56 -11.53 2.88
N CYS A 158 -9.65 -10.77 3.46
CA CYS A 158 -8.37 -11.23 3.96
C CYS A 158 -8.06 -10.59 5.32
N ALA A 159 -7.13 -11.16 6.06
CA ALA A 159 -6.73 -10.63 7.36
C ALA A 159 -5.31 -11.09 7.74
N PHE A 160 -4.64 -10.31 8.60
CA PHE A 160 -3.36 -10.68 9.21
C PHE A 160 -3.53 -11.54 10.47
N SER A 161 -4.69 -11.46 11.10
CA SER A 161 -5.00 -12.17 12.35
C SER A 161 -6.42 -12.70 12.37
N LYS A 162 -6.67 -13.65 13.28
CA LYS A 162 -8.00 -14.19 13.52
C LYS A 162 -9.01 -13.12 13.96
N ASP A 163 -8.60 -12.22 14.84
CA ASP A 163 -9.49 -11.17 15.38
C ASP A 163 -9.85 -10.19 14.27
N GLU A 164 -8.91 -9.85 13.41
CA GLU A 164 -9.16 -9.03 12.23
C GLU A 164 -10.07 -9.75 11.23
N ALA A 165 -9.88 -11.06 11.01
CA ALA A 165 -10.75 -11.85 10.15
C ALA A 165 -12.20 -11.84 10.63
N LEU A 166 -12.43 -12.01 11.93
CA LEU A 166 -13.75 -11.91 12.55
C LEU A 166 -14.33 -10.50 12.40
N SER A 167 -13.50 -9.46 12.61
CA SER A 167 -13.93 -8.05 12.46
C SER A 167 -14.32 -7.73 11.02
N ASN A 168 -13.53 -8.16 10.02
CA ASN A 168 -13.80 -7.91 8.61
C ASN A 168 -15.07 -8.61 8.14
N VAL A 169 -15.26 -9.87 8.52
CA VAL A 169 -16.51 -10.60 8.24
C VAL A 169 -17.70 -9.96 8.93
N SER A 170 -17.54 -9.49 10.19
CA SER A 170 -18.58 -8.78 10.92
C SER A 170 -19.03 -7.50 10.21
N LYS A 171 -18.09 -6.73 9.66
CA LYS A 171 -18.42 -5.51 8.90
C LYS A 171 -19.15 -5.83 7.60
N ASP A 172 -18.73 -6.88 6.89
CA ASP A 172 -19.35 -7.30 5.64
C ASP A 172 -20.78 -7.82 5.84
N PHE A 173 -20.99 -8.63 6.88
CA PHE A 173 -22.32 -9.20 7.22
C PHE A 173 -23.23 -8.20 7.98
N GLY A 174 -22.66 -7.22 8.68
CA GLY A 174 -23.32 -6.34 9.66
C GLY A 174 -24.40 -5.40 9.11
N PHE A 175 -24.64 -5.38 7.80
CA PHE A 175 -25.75 -4.64 7.21
C PHE A 175 -27.13 -5.27 7.46
N LEU A 176 -27.22 -6.45 8.06
CA LEU A 176 -28.44 -7.26 8.11
C LEU A 176 -29.13 -7.31 9.50
N GLY A 177 -28.58 -6.72 10.57
CA GLY A 177 -29.28 -6.69 11.86
C GLY A 177 -28.41 -6.82 13.12
N ASN A 178 -29.04 -6.67 14.29
CA ASN A 178 -28.36 -6.52 15.58
C ASN A 178 -28.09 -7.86 16.32
N SER A 179 -28.46 -9.01 15.77
CA SER A 179 -28.41 -10.31 16.46
C SER A 179 -27.62 -11.35 15.66
N ILE A 180 -26.33 -11.08 15.47
CA ILE A 180 -25.46 -11.92 14.64
C ILE A 180 -24.46 -12.66 15.52
N ILE A 181 -24.30 -13.96 15.30
CA ILE A 181 -23.29 -14.80 15.92
C ILE A 181 -22.21 -15.10 14.89
N TYR A 182 -20.97 -14.81 15.22
CA TYR A 182 -19.79 -15.13 14.43
C TYR A 182 -19.01 -16.26 15.09
N LYS A 183 -18.71 -17.31 14.34
CA LYS A 183 -17.94 -18.44 14.85
C LYS A 183 -16.88 -18.87 13.86
N LEU A 184 -15.64 -18.92 14.34
CA LEU A 184 -14.58 -19.64 13.62
C LEU A 184 -14.90 -21.13 13.66
N THR A 185 -15.16 -21.73 12.50
CA THR A 185 -15.54 -23.14 12.38
C THR A 185 -14.38 -24.04 12.00
N GLN A 186 -13.45 -23.50 11.22
CA GLN A 186 -12.25 -24.22 10.78
C GLN A 186 -11.10 -23.26 10.52
N GLU A 187 -9.88 -23.75 10.64
CA GLU A 187 -8.65 -23.04 10.29
C GLU A 187 -7.70 -24.00 9.58
N ASP A 188 -7.12 -23.55 8.47
CA ASP A 188 -6.01 -24.25 7.80
C ASP A 188 -4.78 -23.30 7.67
N LYS A 189 -3.74 -23.75 6.95
CA LYS A 189 -2.51 -22.97 6.75
C LYS A 189 -2.77 -21.61 6.09
N ASN A 190 -3.76 -21.51 5.20
CA ASN A 190 -3.97 -20.39 4.29
C ASN A 190 -5.24 -19.61 4.58
N PHE A 191 -6.21 -20.16 5.32
CA PHE A 191 -7.53 -19.59 5.49
C PHE A 191 -8.08 -19.76 6.90
N TRP A 192 -8.93 -18.79 7.28
CA TRP A 192 -9.91 -18.95 8.35
C TRP A 192 -11.29 -19.17 7.70
N PHE A 193 -12.06 -20.10 8.27
CA PHE A 193 -13.45 -20.35 7.89
C PHE A 193 -14.35 -19.86 9.01
N ILE A 194 -15.21 -18.89 8.71
CA ILE A 194 -16.03 -18.17 9.68
C ILE A 194 -17.48 -18.31 9.26
N THR A 195 -18.31 -18.88 10.14
CA THR A 195 -19.74 -18.93 9.95
C THR A 195 -20.39 -17.75 10.67
N CYS A 196 -21.21 -17.00 9.95
CA CYS A 196 -22.06 -15.94 10.46
C CYS A 196 -23.50 -16.41 10.41
N LYS A 197 -24.21 -16.24 11.51
CA LYS A 197 -25.61 -16.63 11.63
C LYS A 197 -26.42 -15.50 12.24
N GLU A 198 -27.48 -15.09 11.57
CA GLU A 198 -28.49 -14.20 12.12
C GLU A 198 -29.51 -15.00 12.93
N ILE A 199 -29.79 -14.56 14.17
CA ILE A 199 -30.63 -15.32 15.11
C ILE A 199 -32.09 -15.30 14.71
N GLU A 200 -32.60 -14.16 14.25
CA GLU A 200 -34.03 -13.96 13.97
C GLU A 200 -34.49 -14.68 12.68
N THR A 201 -33.68 -14.58 11.62
CA THR A 201 -34.01 -15.15 10.31
C THR A 201 -33.45 -16.53 10.07
N ASN A 202 -32.53 -17.00 10.94
CA ASN A 202 -31.68 -18.18 10.75
C ASN A 202 -30.82 -18.14 9.46
N LEU A 203 -30.65 -16.97 8.84
CA LEU A 203 -29.74 -16.81 7.73
C LEU A 203 -28.33 -17.17 8.15
N GLN A 204 -27.68 -18.03 7.40
CA GLN A 204 -26.29 -18.43 7.63
C GLN A 204 -25.46 -18.18 6.38
N ILE A 205 -24.27 -17.59 6.56
CA ILE A 205 -23.28 -17.39 5.52
C ILE A 205 -21.95 -17.87 6.04
N ASP A 206 -21.26 -18.70 5.22
CA ASP A 206 -19.92 -19.16 5.50
C ASP A 206 -18.90 -18.37 4.71
N TYR A 207 -17.94 -17.78 5.42
CA TYR A 207 -16.87 -16.97 4.86
C TYR A 207 -15.56 -17.74 4.85
N LYS A 208 -14.82 -17.56 3.76
CA LYS A 208 -13.44 -18.03 3.62
C LYS A 208 -12.53 -16.81 3.58
N VAL A 209 -11.82 -16.55 4.69
CA VAL A 209 -10.95 -15.38 4.84
C VAL A 209 -9.50 -15.80 4.60
N LYS A 210 -8.83 -15.16 3.66
CA LYS A 210 -7.43 -15.44 3.34
C LYS A 210 -6.51 -14.92 4.44
N LYS A 211 -5.59 -15.77 4.88
CA LYS A 211 -4.45 -15.34 5.71
C LYS A 211 -3.45 -14.62 4.84
N ILE A 212 -3.12 -13.38 5.19
CA ILE A 212 -2.12 -12.59 4.50
C ILE A 212 -0.92 -12.34 5.41
N TYR A 213 0.22 -12.12 4.76
CA TYR A 213 1.46 -11.77 5.43
C TYR A 213 1.40 -10.34 5.93
N LYS A 214 1.86 -10.08 7.14
CA LYS A 214 2.08 -8.72 7.66
C LYS A 214 3.57 -8.42 7.64
N ALA A 215 3.95 -7.29 7.05
CA ALA A 215 5.33 -6.84 7.01
C ALA A 215 5.90 -6.66 8.42
N ASP A 216 7.11 -7.17 8.64
CA ASP A 216 7.86 -7.02 9.91
C ASP A 216 9.17 -6.27 9.67
N TYR A 217 9.15 -4.99 9.95
CA TYR A 217 10.30 -4.10 9.74
C TYR A 217 11.34 -4.17 10.86
N LYS A 218 11.05 -4.84 12.00
CA LYS A 218 11.93 -4.86 13.18
C LYS A 218 13.33 -5.37 12.88
N SER A 219 13.42 -6.34 11.97
CA SER A 219 14.68 -6.98 11.57
C SER A 219 15.55 -6.11 10.66
N TYR A 220 15.06 -4.97 10.20
CA TYR A 220 15.72 -4.10 9.21
C TYR A 220 16.18 -2.75 9.79
N ARG A 221 16.31 -2.68 11.11
CA ARG A 221 17.00 -1.56 11.79
C ARG A 221 18.47 -1.51 11.39
N LEU A 222 18.99 -0.30 11.18
CA LEU A 222 20.39 -0.02 10.86
C LEU A 222 21.25 -0.03 12.12
#